data_d24858f32e6e8f48d93a538e77b02ce0
#
_entry.id   d24858f32e6e8f48d93a538e77b02ce0
#
_cell.length_a   1.000
_cell.length_b   1.000
_cell.length_c   1.000
_cell.angle_alpha   90.00
_cell.angle_beta   90.00
_cell.angle_gamma   90.00
#
_symmetry.space_group_name_H-M   'P 1'
#
loop_
_entity.id
_entity.type
_entity.pdbx_description
1 polymer ?
#
loop_
_entity_poly.entity_id
_entity_poly.type
_entity_poly.pdbx_seq_one_letter_code
_entity_poly.pdbx_strand_id
1 'polypeptide(L)'
;MKVATRDASALTDADLDEFAAMGGAFGIGAVSKAKDSWVLATTAYDGKTLVGFMFLTLERLGGTPCVVMGLLSVKRTPKRDAAMKGLMTEAFHRALMAFPDEDVVVGARFIKPEGLEAFAPLTSIIPRPKYNAVGEERAWGRRLARRYAIEPQYDAATFIAKSNAQTGFIDYEPVKKPKIPADITAMFKGVNIAKGGVIIVHGWTMAESLAKLGKKR
;
A
#
# COMPACT_ATOMS: atom_id res chain seq x y z
N MET A 1 -12.55 14.67 8.50
CA MET A 1 -11.21 14.39 7.88
C MET A 1 -11.29 14.78 6.43
N LYS A 2 -10.35 15.56 5.93
CA LYS A 2 -10.27 15.96 4.51
C LYS A 2 -9.22 15.09 3.83
N VAL A 3 -9.60 14.42 2.74
CA VAL A 3 -8.69 13.58 1.94
C VAL A 3 -8.65 14.15 0.52
N ALA A 4 -7.46 14.31 -0.03
CA ALA A 4 -7.26 14.85 -1.37
C ALA A 4 -6.08 14.17 -2.07
N THR A 5 -6.20 14.00 -3.39
CA THR A 5 -5.15 13.44 -4.25
C THR A 5 -4.72 14.50 -5.25
N ARG A 6 -3.43 14.57 -5.51
CA ARG A 6 -2.80 15.38 -6.55
C ARG A 6 -1.66 14.62 -7.22
N ASP A 7 -1.16 15.14 -8.32
CA ASP A 7 0.04 14.58 -8.94
C ASP A 7 1.23 14.69 -7.98
N ALA A 8 2.02 13.63 -7.85
CA ALA A 8 3.18 13.62 -6.97
C ALA A 8 4.21 14.68 -7.39
N SER A 9 4.35 14.91 -8.70
CA SER A 9 5.24 15.96 -9.24
C SER A 9 4.85 17.38 -8.82
N ALA A 10 3.58 17.62 -8.46
CA ALA A 10 3.09 18.91 -7.98
C ALA A 10 3.34 19.15 -6.48
N LEU A 11 3.96 18.19 -5.76
CA LEU A 11 4.39 18.39 -4.39
C LEU A 11 5.55 19.39 -4.31
N THR A 12 5.45 20.31 -3.37
CA THR A 12 6.52 21.27 -3.05
C THR A 12 7.46 20.68 -1.99
N ASP A 13 8.63 21.30 -1.80
CA ASP A 13 9.55 20.91 -0.73
C ASP A 13 8.90 21.05 0.66
N ALA A 14 8.07 22.08 0.86
CA ALA A 14 7.30 22.25 2.10
C ALA A 14 6.32 21.09 2.36
N ASP A 15 5.70 20.53 1.32
CA ASP A 15 4.86 19.32 1.46
C ASP A 15 5.69 18.10 1.89
N LEU A 16 6.89 17.94 1.30
CA LEU A 16 7.78 16.82 1.64
C LEU A 16 8.30 16.93 3.08
N ASP A 17 8.63 18.15 3.51
CA ASP A 17 9.02 18.44 4.89
C ASP A 17 7.86 18.13 5.87
N GLU A 18 6.63 18.50 5.54
CA GLU A 18 5.45 18.16 6.35
C GLU A 18 5.24 16.65 6.44
N PHE A 19 5.42 15.91 5.32
CA PHE A 19 5.31 14.45 5.32
C PHE A 19 6.38 13.81 6.21
N ALA A 20 7.61 14.25 6.10
CA ALA A 20 8.72 13.76 6.93
C ALA A 20 8.53 14.10 8.42
N ALA A 21 8.02 15.30 8.72
CA ALA A 21 7.76 15.76 10.08
C ALA A 21 6.52 15.11 10.74
N MET A 22 5.69 14.38 9.97
CA MET A 22 4.49 13.72 10.51
C MET A 22 4.80 12.70 11.61
N GLY A 23 6.03 12.15 11.65
CA GLY A 23 6.48 11.19 12.65
C GLY A 23 6.11 9.74 12.34
N GLY A 24 5.96 9.40 11.06
CA GLY A 24 5.83 8.02 10.54
C GLY A 24 7.18 7.36 10.24
N ALA A 25 7.15 6.26 9.51
CA ALA A 25 8.35 5.48 9.17
C ALA A 25 9.23 6.11 8.07
N PHE A 26 8.79 7.20 7.43
CA PHE A 26 9.44 7.76 6.25
C PHE A 26 9.98 9.15 6.52
N GLY A 27 11.32 9.30 6.47
CA GLY A 27 11.99 10.60 6.50
C GLY A 27 12.05 11.26 5.11
N ILE A 28 12.62 12.47 5.05
CA ILE A 28 12.69 13.32 3.85
C ILE A 28 13.24 12.60 2.62
N GLY A 29 14.31 11.80 2.75
CA GLY A 29 14.88 11.06 1.63
C GLY A 29 13.94 10.00 1.03
N ALA A 30 13.07 9.39 1.85
CA ALA A 30 12.09 8.41 1.39
C ALA A 30 10.92 9.08 0.64
N VAL A 31 10.40 10.19 1.17
CA VAL A 31 9.29 10.92 0.54
C VAL A 31 9.74 11.65 -0.73
N SER A 32 10.98 12.16 -0.78
CA SER A 32 11.54 12.74 -1.99
C SER A 32 11.65 11.69 -3.11
N LYS A 33 12.21 10.51 -2.83
CA LYS A 33 12.22 9.40 -3.80
C LYS A 33 10.82 8.97 -4.22
N ALA A 34 9.86 9.02 -3.29
CA ALA A 34 8.47 8.67 -3.61
C ALA A 34 7.85 9.68 -4.58
N LYS A 35 8.11 10.97 -4.42
CA LYS A 35 7.68 12.02 -5.37
C LYS A 35 8.15 11.71 -6.79
N ASP A 36 9.39 11.26 -6.95
CA ASP A 36 9.97 10.96 -8.27
C ASP A 36 9.51 9.62 -8.86
N SER A 37 9.10 8.68 -8.01
CA SER A 37 8.81 7.29 -8.41
C SER A 37 7.32 6.98 -8.63
N TRP A 38 6.43 7.81 -8.08
CA TRP A 38 4.98 7.57 -8.07
C TRP A 38 4.22 8.73 -8.72
N VAL A 39 3.07 8.41 -9.32
CA VAL A 39 2.28 9.39 -10.08
C VAL A 39 1.39 10.22 -9.18
N LEU A 40 0.78 9.59 -8.19
CA LEU A 40 -0.21 10.23 -7.32
C LEU A 40 0.25 10.28 -5.87
N ALA A 41 -0.03 11.40 -5.22
CA ALA A 41 0.10 11.59 -3.79
C ALA A 41 -1.26 11.92 -3.18
N THR A 42 -1.66 11.17 -2.17
CA THR A 42 -2.90 11.38 -1.42
C THR A 42 -2.56 11.78 0.01
N THR A 43 -3.23 12.81 0.52
CA THR A 43 -3.05 13.31 1.89
C THR A 43 -4.36 13.24 2.66
N ALA A 44 -4.27 12.99 3.96
CA ALA A 44 -5.39 13.02 4.90
C ALA A 44 -5.10 14.04 6.01
N TYR A 45 -5.98 15.02 6.16
CA TYR A 45 -5.88 16.06 7.18
C TYR A 45 -7.03 15.99 8.19
N ASP A 46 -6.70 16.12 9.47
CA ASP A 46 -7.66 16.38 10.55
C ASP A 46 -7.57 17.88 10.94
N GLY A 47 -8.52 18.67 10.49
CA GLY A 47 -8.38 20.13 10.53
C GLY A 47 -7.21 20.60 9.67
N LYS A 48 -6.20 21.20 10.32
CA LYS A 48 -4.95 21.66 9.67
C LYS A 48 -3.78 20.69 9.85
N THR A 49 -3.97 19.58 10.56
CA THR A 49 -2.89 18.64 10.87
C THR A 49 -2.88 17.50 9.87
N LEU A 50 -1.75 17.25 9.22
CA LEU A 50 -1.52 16.05 8.42
C LEU A 50 -1.52 14.83 9.34
N VAL A 51 -2.38 13.85 9.03
CA VAL A 51 -2.51 12.60 9.80
C VAL A 51 -2.24 11.35 8.98
N GLY A 52 -2.02 11.50 7.69
CA GLY A 52 -1.61 10.40 6.82
C GLY A 52 -1.36 10.86 5.39
N PHE A 53 -0.51 10.11 4.71
CA PHE A 53 -0.26 10.29 3.29
C PHE A 53 0.05 8.96 2.60
N MET A 54 -0.12 8.93 1.29
CA MET A 54 0.09 7.76 0.46
C MET A 54 0.58 8.18 -0.92
N PHE A 55 1.53 7.42 -1.47
CA PHE A 55 1.94 7.50 -2.87
C PHE A 55 1.51 6.23 -3.60
N LEU A 56 0.99 6.37 -4.82
CA LEU A 56 0.53 5.26 -5.63
C LEU A 56 0.59 5.58 -7.12
N THR A 57 0.43 4.56 -7.94
CA THR A 57 0.20 4.68 -9.39
C THR A 57 -0.97 3.78 -9.77
N LEU A 58 -1.82 4.28 -10.67
CA LEU A 58 -2.86 3.51 -11.36
C LEU A 58 -2.32 3.16 -12.73
N GLU A 59 -2.11 1.88 -13.00
CA GLU A 59 -1.49 1.41 -14.24
C GLU A 59 -2.00 0.03 -14.63
N ARG A 60 -1.71 -0.40 -15.86
CA ARG A 60 -1.98 -1.78 -16.28
C ARG A 60 -0.71 -2.59 -16.20
N LEU A 61 -0.74 -3.68 -15.42
CA LEU A 61 0.34 -4.66 -15.35
C LEU A 61 -0.07 -5.92 -16.10
N GLY A 62 0.56 -6.16 -17.26
CA GLY A 62 0.18 -7.27 -18.13
C GLY A 62 -1.25 -7.16 -18.66
N GLY A 63 -1.72 -5.94 -18.93
CA GLY A 63 -3.06 -5.65 -19.43
C GLY A 63 -4.13 -5.47 -18.35
N THR A 64 -3.91 -5.93 -17.13
CA THR A 64 -4.88 -5.86 -16.03
C THR A 64 -4.76 -4.55 -15.24
N PRO A 65 -5.87 -3.85 -14.94
CA PRO A 65 -5.89 -2.68 -14.08
C PRO A 65 -5.27 -2.96 -12.70
N CYS A 66 -4.43 -2.05 -12.22
CA CYS A 66 -3.74 -2.23 -10.96
C CYS A 66 -3.60 -0.91 -10.19
N VAL A 67 -3.87 -0.96 -8.88
CA VAL A 67 -3.43 0.05 -7.92
C VAL A 67 -2.11 -0.42 -7.33
N VAL A 68 -1.01 0.18 -7.75
CA VAL A 68 0.32 -0.12 -7.19
C VAL A 68 0.63 0.89 -6.10
N MET A 69 0.61 0.43 -4.85
CA MET A 69 0.88 1.28 -3.70
C MET A 69 2.39 1.41 -3.47
N GLY A 70 2.89 2.63 -3.49
CA GLY A 70 4.30 2.93 -3.28
C GLY A 70 4.68 2.89 -1.82
N LEU A 71 4.16 3.84 -1.06
CA LEU A 71 4.24 3.89 0.39
C LEU A 71 2.97 4.52 0.97
N LEU A 72 2.66 4.18 2.19
CA LEU A 72 1.60 4.79 2.95
C LEU A 72 2.07 4.94 4.39
N SER A 73 1.85 6.10 4.99
CA SER A 73 2.11 6.33 6.41
C SER A 73 0.91 7.02 7.07
N VAL A 74 0.58 6.54 8.26
CA VAL A 74 -0.50 7.11 9.09
C VAL A 74 0.04 7.44 10.48
N LYS A 75 -0.16 8.69 10.91
CA LYS A 75 0.23 9.19 12.23
C LYS A 75 -0.44 8.38 13.34
N ARG A 76 0.31 8.02 14.37
CA ARG A 76 -0.15 7.20 15.50
C ARG A 76 -1.07 7.98 16.45
N THR A 77 -2.22 8.43 15.94
CA THR A 77 -3.28 9.14 16.68
C THR A 77 -4.48 8.22 16.95
N PRO A 78 -5.42 8.58 17.85
CA PRO A 78 -6.66 7.83 18.00
C PRO A 78 -7.54 7.79 16.74
N LYS A 79 -7.34 8.71 15.79
CA LYS A 79 -8.10 8.79 14.52
C LYS A 79 -7.42 8.04 13.36
N ARG A 80 -6.34 7.29 13.61
CA ARG A 80 -5.54 6.66 12.56
C ARG A 80 -6.32 5.66 11.69
N ASP A 81 -7.31 4.94 12.28
CA ASP A 81 -8.12 4.00 11.50
C ASP A 81 -9.03 4.75 10.51
N ALA A 82 -9.55 5.92 10.91
CA ALA A 82 -10.31 6.79 10.01
C ALA A 82 -9.42 7.39 8.91
N ALA A 83 -8.16 7.74 9.23
CA ALA A 83 -7.18 8.23 8.24
C ALA A 83 -6.85 7.13 7.22
N MET A 84 -6.51 5.92 7.67
CA MET A 84 -6.28 4.77 6.81
C MET A 84 -7.47 4.50 5.89
N LYS A 85 -8.68 4.41 6.46
CA LYS A 85 -9.90 4.20 5.69
C LYS A 85 -10.11 5.28 4.64
N GLY A 86 -9.88 6.55 4.99
CA GLY A 86 -9.98 7.67 4.06
C GLY A 86 -9.01 7.57 2.90
N LEU A 87 -7.73 7.28 3.19
CA LEU A 87 -6.69 7.08 2.16
C LEU A 87 -7.05 5.93 1.22
N MET A 88 -7.46 4.77 1.76
CA MET A 88 -7.84 3.61 0.93
C MET A 88 -9.10 3.88 0.12
N THR A 89 -10.12 4.54 0.70
CA THR A 89 -11.34 4.93 -0.04
C THR A 89 -10.99 5.85 -1.22
N GLU A 90 -10.06 6.80 -1.02
CA GLU A 90 -9.61 7.67 -2.11
C GLU A 90 -8.85 6.89 -3.20
N ALA A 91 -7.99 5.91 -2.82
CA ALA A 91 -7.33 5.04 -3.79
C ALA A 91 -8.35 4.25 -4.64
N PHE A 92 -9.36 3.66 -4.00
CA PHE A 92 -10.44 2.96 -4.70
C PHE A 92 -11.29 3.90 -5.57
N HIS A 93 -11.54 5.12 -5.10
CA HIS A 93 -12.24 6.13 -5.91
C HIS A 93 -11.46 6.48 -7.18
N ARG A 94 -10.15 6.69 -7.06
CA ARG A 94 -9.28 6.95 -8.21
C ARG A 94 -9.22 5.76 -9.16
N ALA A 95 -9.16 4.54 -8.63
CA ALA A 95 -9.20 3.33 -9.45
C ALA A 95 -10.53 3.21 -10.20
N LEU A 96 -11.67 3.47 -9.54
CA LEU A 96 -12.99 3.48 -10.18
C LEU A 96 -13.08 4.48 -11.33
N MET A 97 -12.49 5.68 -11.17
CA MET A 97 -12.47 6.69 -12.22
C MET A 97 -11.54 6.34 -13.39
N ALA A 98 -10.45 5.62 -13.11
CA ALA A 98 -9.47 5.23 -14.12
C ALA A 98 -9.87 3.95 -14.87
N PHE A 99 -10.58 3.04 -14.21
CA PHE A 99 -10.92 1.69 -14.68
C PHE A 99 -12.40 1.39 -14.39
N PRO A 100 -13.33 2.14 -15.01
CA PRO A 100 -14.76 1.90 -14.80
C PRO A 100 -15.12 0.49 -15.29
N ASP A 101 -15.95 -0.20 -14.49
CA ASP A 101 -16.48 -1.54 -14.78
C ASP A 101 -15.43 -2.66 -14.94
N GLU A 102 -14.20 -2.45 -14.45
CA GLU A 102 -13.13 -3.44 -14.48
C GLU A 102 -12.74 -3.93 -13.08
N ASP A 103 -12.36 -5.21 -13.02
CA ASP A 103 -11.74 -5.78 -11.83
C ASP A 103 -10.31 -5.24 -11.68
N VAL A 104 -9.94 -4.88 -10.45
CA VAL A 104 -8.67 -4.23 -10.17
C VAL A 104 -7.84 -5.02 -9.17
N VAL A 105 -6.56 -5.23 -9.49
CA VAL A 105 -5.58 -5.74 -8.54
C VAL A 105 -5.06 -4.58 -7.69
N VAL A 106 -4.93 -4.79 -6.40
CA VAL A 106 -4.24 -3.86 -5.49
C VAL A 106 -3.00 -4.55 -4.97
N GLY A 107 -1.83 -3.95 -5.18
CA GLY A 107 -0.55 -4.48 -4.73
C GLY A 107 0.17 -3.53 -3.77
N ALA A 108 0.76 -4.08 -2.70
CA ALA A 108 1.55 -3.31 -1.75
C ALA A 108 2.67 -4.15 -1.12
N ARG A 109 3.58 -3.46 -0.43
CA ARG A 109 4.65 -4.06 0.37
C ARG A 109 4.36 -3.86 1.84
N PHE A 110 4.64 -4.88 2.64
CA PHE A 110 4.40 -4.87 4.09
C PHE A 110 5.66 -5.34 4.83
N ILE A 111 5.85 -4.82 6.04
CA ILE A 111 6.92 -5.25 6.95
C ILE A 111 6.38 -5.92 8.22
N LYS A 112 5.08 -5.71 8.50
CA LYS A 112 4.40 -6.24 9.70
C LYS A 112 2.98 -6.66 9.34
N PRO A 113 2.42 -7.67 10.01
CA PRO A 113 1.08 -8.20 9.73
C PRO A 113 -0.04 -7.20 10.04
N GLU A 114 0.14 -6.25 10.95
CA GLU A 114 -0.86 -5.23 11.30
C GLU A 114 -1.24 -4.36 10.10
N GLY A 115 -0.31 -4.13 9.19
CA GLY A 115 -0.55 -3.38 7.96
C GLY A 115 -1.57 -4.03 7.03
N LEU A 116 -1.78 -5.36 7.12
CA LEU A 116 -2.74 -6.09 6.28
C LEU A 116 -4.18 -5.63 6.47
N GLU A 117 -4.50 -4.94 7.57
CA GLU A 117 -5.81 -4.32 7.78
C GLU A 117 -6.18 -3.37 6.62
N ALA A 118 -5.20 -2.75 5.98
CA ALA A 118 -5.41 -1.93 4.78
C ALA A 118 -6.06 -2.73 3.63
N PHE A 119 -5.84 -4.06 3.59
CA PHE A 119 -6.34 -4.96 2.55
C PHE A 119 -7.60 -5.72 2.97
N ALA A 120 -8.13 -5.50 4.18
CA ALA A 120 -9.35 -6.16 4.67
C ALA A 120 -10.54 -6.09 3.69
N PRO A 121 -10.74 -5.01 2.89
CA PRO A 121 -11.83 -4.96 1.92
C PRO A 121 -11.62 -5.80 0.65
N LEU A 122 -10.41 -6.30 0.40
CA LEU A 122 -10.06 -7.03 -0.82
C LEU A 122 -10.42 -8.51 -0.71
N THR A 123 -10.58 -9.14 -1.86
CA THR A 123 -10.76 -10.58 -2.00
C THR A 123 -9.50 -11.25 -2.55
N SER A 124 -9.41 -12.56 -2.45
CA SER A 124 -8.28 -13.35 -3.02
C SER A 124 -6.90 -12.80 -2.65
N ILE A 125 -6.75 -12.41 -1.37
CA ILE A 125 -5.47 -11.87 -0.89
C ILE A 125 -4.40 -12.95 -0.91
N ILE A 126 -3.25 -12.64 -1.52
CA ILE A 126 -2.09 -13.53 -1.67
C ILE A 126 -0.82 -12.74 -1.25
N PRO A 127 0.10 -13.37 -0.48
CA PRO A 127 0.03 -14.72 0.09
C PRO A 127 -0.98 -14.83 1.23
N ARG A 128 -1.43 -16.06 1.49
CA ARG A 128 -2.32 -16.37 2.61
C ARG A 128 -1.85 -17.64 3.34
N PRO A 129 -2.15 -17.78 4.65
CA PRO A 129 -1.70 -18.92 5.44
C PRO A 129 -2.19 -20.26 4.90
N LYS A 130 -1.34 -21.30 5.04
CA LYS A 130 -1.68 -22.70 4.65
C LYS A 130 -2.12 -22.87 3.20
N TYR A 131 -1.65 -21.96 2.33
CA TYR A 131 -1.99 -21.99 0.93
C TYR A 131 -0.73 -21.85 0.07
N ASN A 132 -0.58 -22.74 -0.90
CA ASN A 132 0.48 -22.65 -1.90
C ASN A 132 -0.09 -21.91 -3.12
N ALA A 133 0.38 -20.70 -3.32
CA ALA A 133 -0.03 -19.88 -4.44
C ALA A 133 0.20 -20.61 -5.79
N VAL A 134 -0.79 -20.53 -6.67
CA VAL A 134 -0.72 -21.12 -8.02
C VAL A 134 0.07 -20.23 -9.00
N GLY A 135 0.25 -20.73 -10.23
CA GLY A 135 1.10 -20.07 -11.22
C GLY A 135 0.77 -18.60 -11.46
N GLU A 136 -0.52 -18.28 -11.66
CA GLU A 136 -0.96 -16.90 -11.90
C GLU A 136 -0.76 -15.99 -10.68
N GLU A 137 -1.04 -16.47 -9.49
CA GLU A 137 -0.83 -15.72 -8.24
C GLU A 137 0.66 -15.41 -8.01
N ARG A 138 1.55 -16.40 -8.30
CA ARG A 138 3.01 -16.16 -8.27
C ARG A 138 3.46 -15.22 -9.38
N ALA A 139 2.82 -15.26 -10.55
CA ALA A 139 3.11 -14.32 -11.63
C ALA A 139 2.77 -12.88 -11.22
N TRP A 140 1.67 -12.65 -10.51
CA TRP A 140 1.34 -11.35 -9.93
C TRP A 140 2.39 -10.85 -8.95
N GLY A 141 2.84 -11.71 -8.05
CA GLY A 141 3.94 -11.38 -7.14
C GLY A 141 5.20 -10.93 -7.88
N ARG A 142 5.59 -11.64 -8.97
CA ARG A 142 6.75 -11.26 -9.81
C ARG A 142 6.52 -9.95 -10.57
N ARG A 143 5.32 -9.73 -11.15
CA ARG A 143 4.99 -8.45 -11.83
C ARG A 143 5.14 -7.27 -10.87
N LEU A 144 4.62 -7.40 -9.65
CA LEU A 144 4.76 -6.39 -8.59
C LEU A 144 6.22 -6.24 -8.14
N ALA A 145 6.96 -7.32 -7.93
CA ALA A 145 8.38 -7.27 -7.56
C ALA A 145 9.21 -6.51 -8.61
N ARG A 146 8.92 -6.74 -9.91
CA ARG A 146 9.53 -6.00 -11.02
C ARG A 146 9.16 -4.52 -10.98
N ARG A 147 7.87 -4.21 -10.78
CA ARG A 147 7.39 -2.83 -10.70
C ARG A 147 8.00 -2.07 -9.52
N TYR A 148 8.28 -2.76 -8.40
CA TYR A 148 8.98 -2.22 -7.24
C TYR A 148 10.51 -2.23 -7.38
N ALA A 149 11.07 -2.68 -8.50
CA ALA A 149 12.51 -2.83 -8.74
C ALA A 149 13.23 -3.72 -7.69
N ILE A 150 12.55 -4.75 -7.18
CA ILE A 150 13.09 -5.70 -6.18
C ILE A 150 13.04 -7.16 -6.65
N GLU A 151 12.78 -7.40 -7.93
CA GLU A 151 12.67 -8.75 -8.51
C GLU A 151 13.93 -9.64 -8.25
N PRO A 152 15.18 -9.12 -8.32
CA PRO A 152 16.36 -9.93 -8.06
C PRO A 152 16.47 -10.48 -6.63
N GLN A 153 15.83 -9.85 -5.66
CA GLN A 153 15.83 -10.24 -4.25
C GLN A 153 14.52 -10.92 -3.82
N TYR A 154 13.58 -11.09 -4.75
CA TYR A 154 12.25 -11.60 -4.49
C TYR A 154 12.15 -13.11 -4.66
N ASP A 155 11.57 -13.77 -3.67
CA ASP A 155 11.21 -15.19 -3.71
C ASP A 155 9.71 -15.37 -3.97
N ALA A 156 9.37 -15.96 -5.11
CA ALA A 156 8.00 -16.18 -5.54
C ALA A 156 7.26 -17.29 -4.74
N ALA A 157 7.95 -18.08 -3.95
CA ALA A 157 7.31 -19.09 -3.09
C ALA A 157 6.81 -18.48 -1.79
N THR A 158 7.58 -17.54 -1.23
CA THR A 158 7.26 -16.87 0.03
C THR A 158 6.70 -15.47 -0.13
N PHE A 159 6.76 -14.89 -1.32
CA PHE A 159 6.43 -13.49 -1.63
C PHE A 159 7.31 -12.46 -0.89
N ILE A 160 8.46 -12.88 -0.38
CA ILE A 160 9.37 -12.04 0.37
C ILE A 160 10.50 -11.55 -0.53
N ALA A 161 10.78 -10.25 -0.49
CA ALA A 161 12.02 -9.68 -0.97
C ALA A 161 12.96 -9.43 0.22
N LYS A 162 14.21 -9.88 0.12
CA LYS A 162 15.21 -9.80 1.20
C LYS A 162 15.71 -8.37 1.45
N SER A 163 15.59 -7.51 0.45
CA SER A 163 15.89 -6.09 0.55
C SER A 163 14.86 -5.29 -0.27
N ASN A 164 14.70 -4.02 0.05
CA ASN A 164 13.77 -3.11 -0.61
C ASN A 164 14.58 -1.96 -1.23
N ALA A 165 14.93 -2.08 -2.50
CA ALA A 165 15.70 -1.07 -3.22
C ALA A 165 14.95 0.28 -3.33
N GLN A 166 13.63 0.23 -3.43
CA GLN A 166 12.75 1.40 -3.28
C GLN A 166 12.18 1.40 -1.86
N THR A 167 12.58 2.38 -1.06
CA THR A 167 12.00 2.59 0.26
C THR A 167 10.50 2.82 0.13
N GLY A 168 9.68 1.95 0.72
CA GLY A 168 8.24 2.11 0.75
C GLY A 168 7.50 0.83 1.12
N PHE A 169 6.55 0.97 2.03
CA PHE A 169 5.66 -0.08 2.52
C PHE A 169 4.43 0.57 3.16
N ILE A 170 3.50 -0.25 3.62
CA ILE A 170 2.36 0.22 4.41
C ILE A 170 2.79 0.40 5.87
N ASP A 171 2.99 1.65 6.30
CA ASP A 171 3.28 2.04 7.67
C ASP A 171 1.98 2.40 8.40
N TYR A 172 1.30 1.38 8.87
CA TYR A 172 0.05 1.49 9.61
C TYR A 172 -0.04 0.47 10.74
N GLU A 173 -0.65 0.89 11.83
CA GLU A 173 -1.00 0.06 12.97
C GLU A 173 -2.38 0.50 13.49
N PRO A 174 -3.39 -0.39 13.56
CA PRO A 174 -4.74 -0.02 13.99
C PRO A 174 -4.78 0.41 15.47
N VAL A 175 -5.82 1.18 15.86
CA VAL A 175 -6.00 1.66 17.23
C VAL A 175 -6.15 0.48 18.19
N LYS A 176 -7.04 -0.45 17.87
CA LYS A 176 -7.13 -1.70 18.57
C LYS A 176 -6.18 -2.70 17.91
N LYS A 177 -5.17 -3.15 18.66
CA LYS A 177 -4.30 -4.23 18.17
C LYS A 177 -5.15 -5.47 17.89
N PRO A 178 -5.28 -5.90 16.62
CA PRO A 178 -6.03 -7.10 16.32
C PRO A 178 -5.29 -8.30 16.90
N LYS A 179 -6.04 -9.30 17.31
CA LYS A 179 -5.45 -10.61 17.64
C LYS A 179 -5.06 -11.27 16.31
N ILE A 180 -3.83 -11.05 15.87
CA ILE A 180 -3.34 -11.61 14.62
C ILE A 180 -3.12 -13.12 14.80
N PRO A 181 -3.73 -13.96 13.96
CA PRO A 181 -3.51 -15.38 13.97
C PRO A 181 -2.02 -15.73 13.81
N ALA A 182 -1.57 -16.78 14.51
CA ALA A 182 -0.16 -17.20 14.51
C ALA A 182 0.34 -17.59 13.10
N ASP A 183 -0.52 -18.11 12.25
CA ASP A 183 -0.20 -18.47 10.87
C ASP A 183 0.00 -17.24 9.98
N ILE A 184 -0.75 -16.15 10.19
CA ILE A 184 -0.49 -14.86 9.52
C ILE A 184 0.86 -14.29 9.99
N THR A 185 1.12 -14.31 11.30
CA THR A 185 2.42 -13.86 11.84
C THR A 185 3.58 -14.70 11.26
N ALA A 186 3.37 -15.99 11.06
CA ALA A 186 4.37 -16.89 10.49
C ALA A 186 4.79 -16.51 9.06
N MET A 187 3.90 -15.92 8.25
CA MET A 187 4.22 -15.43 6.90
C MET A 187 5.29 -14.33 6.92
N PHE A 188 5.39 -13.57 8.00
CA PHE A 188 6.34 -12.46 8.16
C PHE A 188 7.69 -12.88 8.77
N LYS A 189 7.87 -14.14 9.20
CA LYS A 189 9.12 -14.60 9.84
C LYS A 189 10.38 -14.42 8.98
N GLY A 190 10.22 -14.46 7.64
CA GLY A 190 11.32 -14.26 6.70
C GLY A 190 11.62 -12.78 6.39
N VAL A 191 10.81 -11.84 6.85
CA VAL A 191 10.96 -10.41 6.60
C VAL A 191 12.02 -9.83 7.53
N ASN A 192 13.21 -9.55 7.01
CA ASN A 192 14.27 -8.89 7.76
C ASN A 192 14.17 -7.37 7.62
N ILE A 193 13.46 -6.72 8.54
CA ILE A 193 13.22 -5.27 8.51
C ILE A 193 14.53 -4.48 8.54
N ALA A 194 15.53 -4.92 9.32
CA ALA A 194 16.82 -4.23 9.44
C ALA A 194 17.61 -4.20 8.10
N LYS A 195 17.36 -5.18 7.22
CA LYS A 195 17.95 -5.23 5.87
C LYS A 195 17.01 -4.68 4.80
N GLY A 196 15.89 -4.02 5.19
CA GLY A 196 14.90 -3.51 4.27
C GLY A 196 14.05 -4.61 3.62
N GLY A 197 13.93 -5.78 4.25
CA GLY A 197 13.07 -6.86 3.75
C GLY A 197 11.60 -6.50 3.82
N VAL A 198 10.83 -6.98 2.85
CA VAL A 198 9.37 -6.77 2.73
C VAL A 198 8.69 -8.03 2.21
N ILE A 199 7.41 -8.18 2.52
CA ILE A 199 6.54 -9.13 1.84
C ILE A 199 5.65 -8.36 0.86
N ILE A 200 5.54 -8.86 -0.38
CA ILE A 200 4.59 -8.33 -1.37
C ILE A 200 3.26 -9.04 -1.16
N VAL A 201 2.21 -8.26 -1.04
CA VAL A 201 0.84 -8.77 -0.95
C VAL A 201 0.01 -8.12 -2.04
N HIS A 202 -0.83 -8.92 -2.68
CA HIS A 202 -1.84 -8.42 -3.61
C HIS A 202 -3.22 -9.01 -3.28
N GLY A 203 -4.24 -8.30 -3.67
CA GLY A 203 -5.63 -8.76 -3.59
C GLY A 203 -6.44 -8.16 -4.72
N TRP A 204 -7.67 -8.63 -4.88
CA TRP A 204 -8.58 -8.17 -5.92
C TRP A 204 -9.74 -7.37 -5.33
N THR A 205 -10.21 -6.42 -6.10
CA THR A 205 -11.54 -5.85 -5.95
C THR A 205 -12.30 -5.99 -7.25
N MET A 206 -13.47 -6.62 -7.18
CA MET A 206 -14.36 -6.74 -8.33
C MET A 206 -14.97 -5.37 -8.63
N ALA A 207 -15.32 -5.10 -9.89
CA ALA A 207 -15.89 -3.82 -10.35
C ALA A 207 -17.04 -3.33 -9.47
N GLU A 208 -17.99 -4.22 -9.16
CA GLU A 208 -19.15 -3.91 -8.31
C GLU A 208 -18.78 -3.53 -6.87
N SER A 209 -17.72 -4.16 -6.34
CA SER A 209 -17.18 -3.86 -5.01
C SER A 209 -16.38 -2.56 -5.04
N LEU A 210 -15.63 -2.31 -6.10
CA LEU A 210 -14.87 -1.08 -6.30
C LEU A 210 -15.78 0.14 -6.26
N ALA A 211 -16.95 0.07 -6.92
CA ALA A 211 -17.96 1.13 -6.89
C ALA A 211 -18.46 1.46 -5.47
N LYS A 212 -18.55 0.45 -4.58
CA LYS A 212 -18.93 0.63 -3.17
C LYS A 212 -17.77 1.18 -2.33
N LEU A 213 -16.56 0.65 -2.54
CA LEU A 213 -15.35 1.02 -1.78
C LEU A 213 -14.87 2.45 -2.10
N GLY A 214 -14.98 2.87 -3.36
CA GLY A 214 -14.62 4.21 -3.84
C GLY A 214 -15.68 5.29 -3.59
N LYS A 215 -16.84 4.96 -3.01
CA LYS A 215 -17.89 5.94 -2.73
C LYS A 215 -17.48 6.86 -1.57
N LYS A 216 -17.20 8.12 -1.88
CA LYS A 216 -16.96 9.16 -0.87
C LYS A 216 -18.27 9.45 -0.13
N ARG A 217 -18.21 9.50 1.19
CA ARG A 217 -19.31 9.91 2.07
C ARG A 217 -19.21 11.40 2.39
#